data_3d2ec086b66099802fefa0d244c04622
#
_entry.id   3d2ec086b66099802fefa0d244c04622
#
_cell.length_a   1.000
_cell.length_b   1.000
_cell.length_c   1.000
_cell.angle_alpha   90.00
_cell.angle_beta   90.00
_cell.angle_gamma   90.00
#
_symmetry.space_group_name_H-M   'P 1'
#
loop_
_entity.id
_entity.type
_entity.pdbx_description
1 polymer ?
#
loop_
_entity_poly.entity_id
_entity_poly.type
_entity_poly.pdbx_seq_one_letter_code
_entity_poly.pdbx_strand_id
1 'polypeptide(L)'
;TLENVLLKLRTNLPYPQLFKSAFGDTAISSQRLLKALAQFTGSLISANSKYDRVKNGKEKFNVYEQNGYEIFKTNCSTCHSEPLFTNDKFSNNGSGLNKQGDVGRKRITGLSSDSLQFKVPSLRNIQLTPPYMHDGSIGYITKVINHYTTIDSSLPQLDPVLKTPIRLSDRNKAELLAFLFTLTDTSFTKNKKYAPEENIIFRH
;
A
#
# COMPACT_ATOMS: atom_id res chain seq x y z
N THR A 1 -20.04 7.46 14.31
CA THR A 1 -20.59 8.24 13.18
C THR A 1 -19.67 9.42 12.85
N LEU A 2 -19.80 9.98 11.64
CA LEU A 2 -19.05 11.18 11.23
C LEU A 2 -19.33 12.36 12.19
N GLU A 3 -20.58 12.53 12.64
CA GLU A 3 -20.93 13.60 13.57
C GLU A 3 -20.18 13.49 14.91
N ASN A 4 -19.98 12.28 15.43
CA ASN A 4 -19.16 12.09 16.63
C ASN A 4 -17.69 12.54 16.43
N VAL A 5 -17.14 12.33 15.21
CA VAL A 5 -15.79 12.82 14.89
C VAL A 5 -15.78 14.35 14.85
N LEU A 6 -16.76 14.97 14.19
CA LEU A 6 -16.88 16.42 14.12
C LEU A 6 -17.03 17.04 15.52
N LEU A 7 -17.83 16.44 16.39
CA LEU A 7 -17.99 16.90 17.77
C LEU A 7 -16.65 16.85 18.52
N LYS A 8 -15.91 15.74 18.44
CA LYS A 8 -14.58 15.62 19.05
C LYS A 8 -13.61 16.70 18.55
N LEU A 9 -13.63 16.99 17.24
CA LEU A 9 -12.75 18.02 16.68
C LEU A 9 -13.15 19.43 17.13
N ARG A 10 -14.47 19.73 17.23
CA ARG A 10 -14.98 21.04 17.68
C ARG A 10 -14.67 21.32 19.15
N THR A 11 -14.62 20.29 19.98
CA THR A 11 -14.41 20.42 21.44
C THR A 11 -12.97 20.25 21.88
N ASN A 12 -12.08 19.82 21.01
CA ASN A 12 -10.68 19.58 21.34
C ASN A 12 -9.77 20.65 20.72
N LEU A 13 -9.18 21.48 21.56
CA LEU A 13 -8.09 22.37 21.15
C LEU A 13 -6.87 21.50 20.79
N PRO A 14 -6.21 21.69 19.65
CA PRO A 14 -6.08 22.90 18.83
C PRO A 14 -6.91 22.93 17.53
N TYR A 15 -7.80 21.95 17.28
CA TYR A 15 -8.44 21.83 15.97
C TYR A 15 -9.19 23.09 15.49
N PRO A 16 -10.02 23.79 16.31
CA PRO A 16 -10.67 25.01 15.83
C PRO A 16 -9.67 26.05 15.32
N GLN A 17 -8.50 26.19 15.95
CA GLN A 17 -7.47 27.14 15.52
C GLN A 17 -6.79 26.70 14.22
N LEU A 18 -6.53 25.39 14.06
CA LEU A 18 -6.01 24.83 12.81
C LEU A 18 -7.00 25.04 11.65
N PHE A 19 -8.30 24.84 11.90
CA PHE A 19 -9.33 25.13 10.91
C PHE A 19 -9.42 26.62 10.58
N LYS A 20 -9.28 27.51 11.57
CA LYS A 20 -9.19 28.96 11.32
C LYS A 20 -8.01 29.30 10.41
N SER A 21 -6.85 28.74 10.66
CA SER A 21 -5.66 28.97 9.82
C SER A 21 -5.85 28.46 8.40
N ALA A 22 -6.52 27.30 8.21
CA ALA A 22 -6.70 26.66 6.92
C ALA A 22 -7.89 27.22 6.11
N PHE A 23 -8.97 27.67 6.77
CA PHE A 23 -10.24 28.00 6.12
C PHE A 23 -10.77 29.40 6.45
N GLY A 24 -10.06 30.16 7.30
CA GLY A 24 -10.39 31.54 7.65
C GLY A 24 -11.26 31.70 8.91
N ASP A 25 -11.96 30.65 9.36
CA ASP A 25 -12.78 30.65 10.58
C ASP A 25 -12.72 29.28 11.31
N THR A 26 -13.24 29.22 12.53
CA THR A 26 -13.20 28.05 13.42
C THR A 26 -14.28 27.00 13.12
N ALA A 27 -15.11 27.18 12.08
CA ALA A 27 -16.18 26.24 11.77
C ALA A 27 -15.64 24.92 11.22
N ILE A 28 -15.99 23.80 11.88
CA ILE A 28 -15.59 22.45 11.48
C ILE A 28 -16.83 21.73 10.93
N SER A 29 -16.83 21.55 9.61
CA SER A 29 -17.85 20.79 8.88
C SER A 29 -17.24 19.53 8.28
N SER A 30 -18.11 18.56 7.91
CA SER A 30 -17.69 17.35 7.19
C SER A 30 -16.97 17.68 5.88
N GLN A 31 -17.46 18.67 5.14
CA GLN A 31 -16.84 19.11 3.89
C GLN A 31 -15.40 19.63 4.11
N ARG A 32 -15.19 20.48 5.12
CA ARG A 32 -13.87 21.01 5.43
C ARG A 32 -12.92 19.91 5.93
N LEU A 33 -13.42 19.01 6.78
CA LEU A 33 -12.65 17.85 7.26
C LEU A 33 -12.21 16.98 6.09
N LEU A 34 -13.14 16.62 5.19
CA LEU A 34 -12.81 15.80 4.03
C LEU A 34 -11.83 16.49 3.07
N LYS A 35 -11.96 17.82 2.87
CA LYS A 35 -10.99 18.61 2.10
C LYS A 35 -9.60 18.57 2.71
N ALA A 36 -9.48 18.74 4.04
CA ALA A 36 -8.20 18.70 4.75
C ALA A 36 -7.54 17.30 4.62
N LEU A 37 -8.33 16.22 4.81
CA LEU A 37 -7.86 14.86 4.64
C LEU A 37 -7.42 14.58 3.19
N ALA A 38 -8.22 15.00 2.22
CA ALA A 38 -7.89 14.84 0.79
C ALA A 38 -6.60 15.59 0.42
N GLN A 39 -6.43 16.82 0.93
CA GLN A 39 -5.20 17.60 0.73
C GLN A 39 -3.98 16.91 1.35
N PHE A 40 -4.10 16.42 2.59
CA PHE A 40 -3.00 15.72 3.25
C PHE A 40 -2.64 14.45 2.51
N THR A 41 -3.60 13.56 2.24
CA THR A 41 -3.34 12.31 1.52
C THR A 41 -2.80 12.56 0.11
N GLY A 42 -3.30 13.56 -0.60
CA GLY A 42 -2.79 13.97 -1.91
C GLY A 42 -1.37 14.55 -1.87
N SER A 43 -0.91 15.04 -0.72
CA SER A 43 0.46 15.53 -0.55
C SER A 43 1.48 14.42 -0.29
N LEU A 44 1.03 13.20 0.05
CA LEU A 44 1.88 12.06 0.36
C LEU A 44 2.47 11.46 -0.93
N ILE A 45 3.50 12.08 -1.48
CA ILE A 45 4.13 11.67 -2.74
C ILE A 45 5.47 11.00 -2.46
N SER A 46 5.56 9.69 -2.74
CA SER A 46 6.79 8.91 -2.70
C SER A 46 7.28 8.67 -4.13
N ALA A 47 8.22 9.47 -4.60
CA ALA A 47 8.71 9.48 -5.99
C ALA A 47 10.24 9.71 -6.11
N ASN A 48 11.01 9.40 -5.04
CA ASN A 48 12.46 9.55 -5.03
C ASN A 48 13.17 8.28 -4.49
N SER A 49 12.59 7.12 -4.72
CA SER A 49 13.25 5.85 -4.46
C SER A 49 14.42 5.61 -5.43
N LYS A 50 15.26 4.60 -5.18
CA LYS A 50 16.31 4.22 -6.14
C LYS A 50 15.71 3.90 -7.51
N TYR A 51 14.58 3.17 -7.55
CA TYR A 51 13.84 2.91 -8.79
C TYR A 51 13.53 4.20 -9.55
N ASP A 52 13.01 5.23 -8.89
CA ASP A 52 12.65 6.51 -9.53
C ASP A 52 13.90 7.20 -10.10
N ARG A 53 15.01 7.20 -9.35
CA ARG A 53 16.27 7.78 -9.82
C ARG A 53 16.83 7.04 -11.03
N VAL A 54 16.72 5.72 -11.07
CA VAL A 54 17.10 4.91 -12.25
C VAL A 54 16.20 5.24 -13.45
N LYS A 55 14.90 5.31 -13.28
CA LYS A 55 13.97 5.65 -14.38
C LYS A 55 14.21 7.07 -14.92
N ASN A 56 14.68 7.99 -14.07
CA ASN A 56 15.04 9.35 -14.45
C ASN A 56 16.50 9.48 -14.95
N GLY A 57 17.22 8.38 -15.15
CA GLY A 57 18.61 8.38 -15.65
C GLY A 57 19.66 8.90 -14.66
N LYS A 58 19.31 9.07 -13.39
CA LYS A 58 20.20 9.62 -12.34
C LYS A 58 21.00 8.55 -11.61
N GLU A 59 20.61 7.30 -11.72
CA GLU A 59 21.25 6.16 -11.06
C GLU A 59 21.11 4.90 -11.93
N LYS A 60 21.79 3.82 -11.58
CA LYS A 60 21.69 2.50 -12.25
C LYS A 60 21.38 1.43 -11.25
N PHE A 61 20.61 0.42 -11.67
CA PHE A 61 20.50 -0.82 -10.94
C PHE A 61 21.84 -1.56 -10.94
N ASN A 62 22.16 -2.23 -9.84
CA ASN A 62 23.18 -3.28 -9.86
C ASN A 62 22.64 -4.55 -10.56
N VAL A 63 23.50 -5.53 -10.77
CA VAL A 63 23.15 -6.76 -11.51
C VAL A 63 21.97 -7.51 -10.85
N TYR A 64 21.94 -7.62 -9.52
CA TYR A 64 20.86 -8.32 -8.81
C TYR A 64 19.53 -7.55 -8.91
N GLU A 65 19.57 -6.24 -8.76
CA GLU A 65 18.39 -5.37 -8.88
C GLU A 65 17.84 -5.37 -10.31
N GLN A 66 18.72 -5.39 -11.32
CA GLN A 66 18.31 -5.43 -12.73
C GLN A 66 17.64 -6.78 -13.05
N ASN A 67 18.26 -7.89 -12.63
CA ASN A 67 17.65 -9.21 -12.80
C ASN A 67 16.32 -9.31 -12.09
N GLY A 68 16.24 -8.79 -10.85
CA GLY A 68 15.01 -8.73 -10.07
C GLY A 68 13.92 -7.89 -10.74
N TYR A 69 14.30 -6.82 -11.42
CA TYR A 69 13.37 -6.00 -12.20
C TYR A 69 12.78 -6.77 -13.40
N GLU A 70 13.59 -7.56 -14.11
CA GLU A 70 13.09 -8.40 -15.20
C GLU A 70 12.12 -9.49 -14.67
N ILE A 71 12.48 -10.12 -13.54
CA ILE A 71 11.59 -11.09 -12.86
C ILE A 71 10.27 -10.42 -12.45
N PHE A 72 10.33 -9.21 -11.89
CA PHE A 72 9.17 -8.44 -11.53
C PHE A 72 8.27 -8.14 -12.73
N LYS A 73 8.83 -7.66 -13.83
CA LYS A 73 8.09 -7.37 -15.07
C LYS A 73 7.33 -8.58 -15.59
N THR A 74 7.97 -9.74 -15.55
CA THR A 74 7.39 -10.98 -16.07
C THR A 74 6.27 -11.53 -15.18
N ASN A 75 6.42 -11.45 -13.85
CA ASN A 75 5.56 -12.19 -12.93
C ASN A 75 4.61 -11.33 -12.10
N CYS A 76 4.90 -10.03 -11.93
CA CYS A 76 4.22 -9.19 -10.93
C CYS A 76 3.55 -7.95 -11.54
N SER A 77 4.04 -7.44 -12.67
CA SER A 77 3.65 -6.14 -13.23
C SER A 77 2.20 -6.07 -13.72
N THR A 78 1.56 -7.21 -14.00
CA THR A 78 0.14 -7.25 -14.41
C THR A 78 -0.78 -6.71 -13.30
N CYS A 79 -0.47 -7.02 -12.04
CA CYS A 79 -1.19 -6.53 -10.87
C CYS A 79 -0.51 -5.28 -10.28
N HIS A 80 0.80 -5.28 -10.21
CA HIS A 80 1.60 -4.20 -9.63
C HIS A 80 2.26 -3.33 -10.70
N SER A 81 1.43 -2.68 -11.53
CA SER A 81 1.91 -1.89 -12.67
C SER A 81 2.63 -0.61 -12.24
N GLU A 82 3.72 -0.31 -12.99
CA GLU A 82 4.47 0.92 -12.85
C GLU A 82 3.64 2.16 -13.27
N PRO A 83 3.91 3.33 -12.75
CA PRO A 83 4.93 3.69 -11.77
C PRO A 83 4.47 3.56 -10.31
N LEU A 84 3.21 3.31 -10.05
CA LEU A 84 2.63 3.23 -8.71
C LEU A 84 2.73 1.82 -8.11
N PHE A 85 3.13 0.83 -8.89
CA PHE A 85 3.21 -0.57 -8.49
C PHE A 85 1.89 -1.12 -7.95
N THR A 86 0.80 -0.65 -8.54
CA THR A 86 -0.59 -1.12 -8.37
C THR A 86 -1.36 -0.84 -9.66
N ASN A 87 -2.36 -1.67 -9.95
CA ASN A 87 -3.32 -1.42 -11.03
C ASN A 87 -4.65 -0.87 -10.50
N ASP A 88 -4.73 -0.56 -9.20
CA ASP A 88 -5.92 -0.10 -8.48
C ASP A 88 -7.16 -1.03 -8.58
N LYS A 89 -6.99 -2.24 -9.11
CA LYS A 89 -8.05 -3.25 -9.22
C LYS A 89 -8.12 -4.13 -7.97
N PHE A 90 -9.09 -5.02 -7.97
CA PHE A 90 -9.26 -6.04 -6.94
C PHE A 90 -8.86 -7.40 -7.49
N SER A 91 -8.20 -8.20 -6.66
CA SER A 91 -7.68 -9.51 -7.03
C SER A 91 -7.74 -10.47 -5.84
N ASN A 92 -7.98 -11.75 -6.11
CA ASN A 92 -7.82 -12.82 -5.15
C ASN A 92 -6.44 -13.45 -5.34
N ASN A 93 -5.55 -13.22 -4.40
CA ASN A 93 -4.19 -13.75 -4.41
C ASN A 93 -4.03 -15.10 -3.69
N GLY A 94 -5.14 -15.77 -3.37
CA GLY A 94 -5.14 -17.10 -2.73
C GLY A 94 -4.76 -17.11 -1.26
N SER A 95 -4.75 -15.96 -0.56
CA SER A 95 -4.47 -15.93 0.88
C SER A 95 -5.59 -16.53 1.75
N GLY A 96 -6.76 -16.79 1.14
CA GLY A 96 -7.89 -17.43 1.84
C GLY A 96 -8.65 -16.53 2.80
N LEU A 97 -9.54 -17.15 3.58
CA LEU A 97 -10.26 -16.48 4.67
C LEU A 97 -9.34 -16.29 5.87
N ASN A 98 -9.36 -15.10 6.45
CA ASN A 98 -8.75 -14.88 7.75
C ASN A 98 -9.60 -15.42 8.91
N LYS A 99 -9.10 -15.32 10.15
CA LYS A 99 -9.82 -15.78 11.35
C LYS A 99 -11.16 -15.08 11.57
N GLN A 100 -11.33 -13.87 11.05
CA GLN A 100 -12.56 -13.07 11.14
C GLN A 100 -13.55 -13.38 10.01
N GLY A 101 -13.20 -14.27 9.07
CA GLY A 101 -14.03 -14.63 7.93
C GLY A 101 -14.22 -13.49 6.92
N ASP A 102 -13.19 -12.67 6.71
CA ASP A 102 -13.25 -11.55 5.77
C ASP A 102 -13.31 -12.04 4.33
N VAL A 103 -14.44 -11.80 3.71
CA VAL A 103 -14.73 -12.20 2.32
C VAL A 103 -14.30 -11.13 1.29
N GLY A 104 -13.61 -10.08 1.72
CA GLY A 104 -13.14 -9.00 0.85
C GLY A 104 -14.27 -8.21 0.20
N ARG A 105 -14.10 -7.84 -1.06
CA ARG A 105 -15.02 -7.02 -1.84
C ARG A 105 -16.47 -7.56 -1.85
N LYS A 106 -16.65 -8.88 -1.78
CA LYS A 106 -17.99 -9.49 -1.68
C LYS A 106 -18.84 -8.91 -0.54
N ARG A 107 -18.21 -8.48 0.54
CA ARG A 107 -18.92 -7.84 1.67
C ARG A 107 -19.66 -6.57 1.27
N ILE A 108 -19.19 -5.88 0.24
CA ILE A 108 -19.78 -4.63 -0.26
C ILE A 108 -20.73 -4.90 -1.42
N THR A 109 -20.32 -5.75 -2.38
CA THR A 109 -21.06 -5.96 -3.62
C THR A 109 -22.13 -7.05 -3.52
N GLY A 110 -22.01 -7.99 -2.57
CA GLY A 110 -22.85 -9.19 -2.48
C GLY A 110 -22.57 -10.26 -3.56
N LEU A 111 -21.72 -9.96 -4.55
CA LEU A 111 -21.44 -10.86 -5.68
C LEU A 111 -20.48 -11.97 -5.26
N SER A 112 -20.80 -13.23 -5.61
CA SER A 112 -19.92 -14.37 -5.35
C SER A 112 -18.61 -14.31 -6.11
N SER A 113 -18.59 -13.69 -7.28
CA SER A 113 -17.38 -13.43 -8.08
C SER A 113 -16.37 -12.52 -7.37
N ASP A 114 -16.81 -11.69 -6.45
CA ASP A 114 -15.97 -10.74 -5.70
C ASP A 114 -15.45 -11.34 -4.38
N SER A 115 -15.69 -12.63 -4.13
CA SER A 115 -15.23 -13.31 -2.91
C SER A 115 -13.71 -13.35 -2.86
N LEU A 116 -13.17 -12.98 -1.68
CA LEU A 116 -11.71 -12.93 -1.40
C LEU A 116 -10.92 -11.98 -2.32
N GLN A 117 -11.61 -11.08 -3.02
CA GLN A 117 -10.95 -10.03 -3.77
C GLN A 117 -10.62 -8.85 -2.86
N PHE A 118 -9.35 -8.47 -2.84
CA PHE A 118 -8.82 -7.32 -2.11
C PHE A 118 -8.15 -6.36 -3.09
N LYS A 119 -8.16 -5.06 -2.76
CA LYS A 119 -7.48 -4.06 -3.60
C LYS A 119 -5.99 -4.38 -3.69
N VAL A 120 -5.46 -4.40 -4.91
CA VAL A 120 -4.02 -4.58 -5.14
C VAL A 120 -3.26 -3.39 -4.54
N PRO A 121 -2.43 -3.59 -3.50
CA PRO A 121 -1.70 -2.51 -2.87
C PRO A 121 -0.54 -2.03 -3.74
N SER A 122 -0.12 -0.78 -3.55
CA SER A 122 1.15 -0.32 -4.08
C SER A 122 2.30 -1.05 -3.39
N LEU A 123 3.35 -1.38 -4.15
CA LEU A 123 4.59 -1.93 -3.58
C LEU A 123 5.62 -0.85 -3.21
N ARG A 124 5.28 0.44 -3.39
CA ARG A 124 6.17 1.51 -2.93
C ARG A 124 6.37 1.43 -1.43
N ASN A 125 7.62 1.53 -0.99
CA ASN A 125 8.03 1.43 0.42
C ASN A 125 7.70 0.07 1.08
N ILE A 126 7.45 -0.98 0.31
CA ILE A 126 7.02 -2.30 0.83
C ILE A 126 7.99 -2.86 1.87
N GLN A 127 9.28 -2.55 1.79
CA GLN A 127 10.28 -2.96 2.78
C GLN A 127 9.95 -2.47 4.20
N LEU A 128 9.25 -1.34 4.32
CA LEU A 128 8.99 -0.64 5.58
C LEU A 128 7.57 -0.84 6.11
N THR A 129 6.76 -1.65 5.44
CA THR A 129 5.32 -1.80 5.74
C THR A 129 4.89 -3.21 6.15
N PRO A 130 5.70 -3.98 6.92
CA PRO A 130 5.20 -5.21 7.51
C PRO A 130 4.15 -4.89 8.59
N PRO A 131 3.22 -5.82 8.90
CA PRO A 131 3.01 -7.12 8.26
C PRO A 131 2.26 -7.03 6.93
N TYR A 132 2.33 -8.09 6.12
CA TYR A 132 1.80 -8.17 4.76
C TYR A 132 0.52 -9.00 4.69
N MET A 133 -0.12 -9.01 3.51
CA MET A 133 -1.45 -9.47 3.16
C MET A 133 -2.54 -8.55 3.71
N HIS A 134 -3.80 -8.80 3.30
CA HIS A 134 -4.93 -7.96 3.70
C HIS A 134 -5.19 -7.96 5.23
N ASP A 135 -4.74 -8.99 5.91
CA ASP A 135 -4.95 -9.22 7.35
C ASP A 135 -3.67 -9.15 8.19
N GLY A 136 -2.53 -8.84 7.56
CA GLY A 136 -1.24 -8.81 8.24
C GLY A 136 -0.70 -10.18 8.65
N SER A 137 -1.18 -11.27 8.06
CA SER A 137 -0.81 -12.65 8.44
C SER A 137 0.65 -13.01 8.15
N ILE A 138 1.33 -12.28 7.29
CA ILE A 138 2.72 -12.55 6.90
C ILE A 138 3.65 -11.43 7.36
N GLY A 139 4.57 -11.74 8.28
CA GLY A 139 5.50 -10.75 8.86
C GLY A 139 6.71 -10.39 8.00
N TYR A 140 7.04 -11.18 6.96
CA TYR A 140 8.27 -11.01 6.19
C TYR A 140 8.01 -11.06 4.70
N ILE A 141 8.59 -10.15 3.93
CA ILE A 141 8.43 -10.09 2.46
C ILE A 141 8.92 -11.34 1.74
N THR A 142 9.94 -12.02 2.27
CA THR A 142 10.42 -13.29 1.73
C THR A 142 9.35 -14.39 1.80
N LYS A 143 8.53 -14.40 2.85
CA LYS A 143 7.39 -15.31 2.95
C LYS A 143 6.25 -14.93 1.99
N VAL A 144 6.09 -13.64 1.67
CA VAL A 144 5.16 -13.19 0.62
C VAL A 144 5.59 -13.71 -0.75
N ILE A 145 6.88 -13.62 -1.09
CA ILE A 145 7.42 -14.17 -2.34
C ILE A 145 7.21 -15.69 -2.39
N ASN A 146 7.46 -16.39 -1.26
CA ASN A 146 7.21 -17.83 -1.18
C ASN A 146 5.73 -18.18 -1.36
N HIS A 147 4.81 -17.42 -0.78
CA HIS A 147 3.36 -17.60 -0.98
C HIS A 147 3.04 -17.66 -2.48
N TYR A 148 3.49 -16.69 -3.27
CA TYR A 148 3.23 -16.65 -4.71
C TYR A 148 3.89 -17.79 -5.51
N THR A 149 4.94 -18.43 -4.98
CA THR A 149 5.58 -19.60 -5.62
C THR A 149 5.00 -20.94 -5.19
N THR A 150 4.16 -20.97 -4.16
CA THR A 150 3.56 -22.19 -3.58
C THR A 150 2.04 -22.17 -3.57
N ILE A 151 1.43 -21.14 -4.13
CA ILE A 151 -0.03 -21.00 -4.18
C ILE A 151 -0.66 -22.16 -4.95
N ASP A 152 -1.77 -22.67 -4.44
CA ASP A 152 -2.56 -23.67 -5.16
C ASP A 152 -3.30 -23.00 -6.32
N SER A 153 -2.82 -23.24 -7.53
CA SER A 153 -3.39 -22.68 -8.76
C SER A 153 -4.77 -23.24 -9.11
N SER A 154 -5.23 -24.28 -8.42
CA SER A 154 -6.57 -24.89 -8.62
C SER A 154 -7.66 -24.16 -7.83
N LEU A 155 -7.31 -23.26 -6.89
CA LEU A 155 -8.28 -22.56 -6.05
C LEU A 155 -9.37 -21.90 -6.88
N PRO A 156 -10.67 -22.12 -6.53
CA PRO A 156 -11.76 -21.40 -7.15
C PRO A 156 -11.59 -19.89 -6.93
N GLN A 157 -11.94 -19.06 -7.93
CA GLN A 157 -11.90 -17.59 -7.82
C GLN A 157 -10.49 -16.98 -7.64
N LEU A 158 -9.40 -17.80 -7.70
CA LEU A 158 -8.05 -17.28 -7.82
C LEU A 158 -7.95 -16.38 -9.05
N ASP A 159 -7.22 -15.27 -8.94
CA ASP A 159 -6.97 -14.39 -10.08
C ASP A 159 -6.43 -15.20 -11.27
N PRO A 160 -6.97 -15.01 -12.49
CA PRO A 160 -6.55 -15.78 -13.67
C PRO A 160 -5.03 -15.76 -13.93
N VAL A 161 -4.37 -14.65 -13.63
CA VAL A 161 -2.90 -14.53 -13.77
C VAL A 161 -2.16 -15.52 -12.87
N LEU A 162 -2.71 -15.84 -11.69
CA LEU A 162 -2.11 -16.75 -10.72
C LEU A 162 -2.46 -18.23 -10.97
N LYS A 163 -3.33 -18.52 -11.94
CA LYS A 163 -3.61 -19.90 -12.40
C LYS A 163 -2.39 -20.54 -13.06
N THR A 164 -1.44 -19.74 -13.55
CA THR A 164 -0.14 -20.21 -14.00
C THR A 164 0.86 -20.11 -12.85
N PRO A 165 1.43 -21.23 -12.38
CA PRO A 165 2.35 -21.21 -11.24
C PRO A 165 3.60 -20.36 -11.50
N ILE A 166 3.90 -19.45 -10.59
CA ILE A 166 5.14 -18.67 -10.62
C ILE A 166 6.28 -19.54 -10.10
N ARG A 167 7.27 -19.81 -10.95
CA ARG A 167 8.43 -20.64 -10.60
C ARG A 167 9.67 -19.77 -10.48
N LEU A 168 10.19 -19.64 -9.26
CA LEU A 168 11.41 -18.88 -8.96
C LEU A 168 12.40 -19.78 -8.22
N SER A 169 13.65 -19.82 -8.69
CA SER A 169 14.77 -20.36 -7.90
C SER A 169 15.05 -19.46 -6.69
N ASP A 170 15.80 -19.96 -5.73
CA ASP A 170 16.17 -19.14 -4.56
C ASP A 170 17.00 -17.92 -4.96
N ARG A 171 17.82 -18.04 -6.00
CA ARG A 171 18.51 -16.90 -6.60
C ARG A 171 17.51 -15.88 -7.17
N ASN A 172 16.52 -16.31 -7.95
CA ASN A 172 15.50 -15.40 -8.50
C ASN A 172 14.69 -14.69 -7.40
N LYS A 173 14.39 -15.40 -6.30
CA LYS A 173 13.72 -14.80 -5.14
C LYS A 173 14.58 -13.72 -4.48
N ALA A 174 15.88 -13.95 -4.33
CA ALA A 174 16.81 -12.97 -3.79
C ALA A 174 16.97 -11.76 -4.73
N GLU A 175 17.04 -11.96 -6.02
CA GLU A 175 17.10 -10.91 -7.03
C GLU A 175 15.80 -10.08 -7.04
N LEU A 176 14.63 -10.72 -7.01
CA LEU A 176 13.34 -10.04 -6.90
C LEU A 176 13.26 -9.20 -5.62
N LEU A 177 13.72 -9.74 -4.49
CA LEU A 177 13.78 -9.01 -3.22
C LEU A 177 14.68 -7.78 -3.31
N ALA A 178 15.86 -7.90 -3.94
CA ALA A 178 16.77 -6.79 -4.17
C ALA A 178 16.10 -5.67 -4.99
N PHE A 179 15.36 -6.03 -6.04
CA PHE A 179 14.58 -5.05 -6.79
C PHE A 179 13.49 -4.39 -5.92
N LEU A 180 12.69 -5.17 -5.18
CA LEU A 180 11.62 -4.62 -4.35
C LEU A 180 12.14 -3.61 -3.32
N PHE A 181 13.37 -3.79 -2.82
CA PHE A 181 14.00 -2.83 -1.90
C PHE A 181 14.36 -1.50 -2.58
N THR A 182 14.56 -1.49 -3.91
CA THR A 182 14.77 -0.24 -4.66
C THR A 182 13.54 0.67 -4.67
N LEU A 183 12.36 0.17 -4.29
CA LEU A 183 11.11 0.94 -4.19
C LEU A 183 10.99 1.74 -2.89
N THR A 184 11.99 1.64 -2.01
CA THR A 184 12.02 2.37 -0.73
C THR A 184 12.47 3.81 -0.94
N ASP A 185 11.64 4.75 -0.53
CA ASP A 185 11.91 6.19 -0.57
C ASP A 185 12.12 6.74 0.83
N THR A 186 13.38 6.80 1.25
CA THR A 186 13.75 7.31 2.58
C THR A 186 13.53 8.81 2.72
N SER A 187 13.54 9.56 1.62
CA SER A 187 13.26 11.00 1.63
C SER A 187 11.79 11.30 1.92
N PHE A 188 10.90 10.38 1.55
CA PHE A 188 9.48 10.44 1.89
C PHE A 188 9.23 9.97 3.33
N THR A 189 9.72 8.77 3.68
CA THR A 189 9.40 8.11 4.97
C THR A 189 10.04 8.80 6.17
N LYS A 190 11.09 9.60 5.98
CA LYS A 190 11.76 10.40 7.02
C LYS A 190 11.45 11.90 6.92
N ASN A 191 10.48 12.28 6.08
CA ASN A 191 10.14 13.69 5.89
C ASN A 191 9.36 14.23 7.09
N LYS A 192 9.99 15.14 7.83
CA LYS A 192 9.39 15.80 9.01
C LYS A 192 8.08 16.53 8.71
N LYS A 193 7.84 16.95 7.46
CA LYS A 193 6.58 17.57 7.02
C LYS A 193 5.36 16.68 7.28
N TYR A 194 5.54 15.36 7.29
CA TYR A 194 4.47 14.38 7.49
C TYR A 194 4.43 13.83 8.91
N ALA A 195 5.38 14.24 9.77
CA ALA A 195 5.37 13.86 11.17
C ALA A 195 4.34 14.72 11.94
N PRO A 196 3.77 14.21 13.04
CA PRO A 196 3.00 15.03 13.96
C PRO A 196 3.83 16.22 14.44
N GLU A 197 3.21 17.40 14.56
CA GLU A 197 3.87 18.55 15.20
C GLU A 197 4.15 18.21 16.66
N GLU A 198 5.38 18.44 17.12
CA GLU A 198 5.85 18.08 18.47
C GLU A 198 5.02 18.74 19.60
N ASN A 199 4.30 19.81 19.30
CA ASN A 199 3.49 20.58 20.24
C ASN A 199 2.00 20.19 20.26
N ILE A 200 1.55 19.26 19.42
CA ILE A 200 0.18 18.76 19.46
C ILE A 200 0.09 17.62 20.48
N ILE A 201 -0.17 17.97 21.73
CA ILE A 201 -0.44 16.99 22.79
C ILE A 201 -1.84 16.43 22.57
N PHE A 202 -1.95 15.23 21.99
CA PHE A 202 -3.21 14.49 21.97
C PHE A 202 -3.51 14.02 23.40
N ARG A 203 -4.40 14.71 24.11
CA ARG A 203 -4.98 14.18 25.35
C ARG A 203 -5.94 13.06 24.97
N HIS A 204 -5.59 11.84 25.35
CA HIS A 204 -6.42 10.64 25.21
C HIS A 204 -7.61 10.68 26.17
#